data_f59f9a81a2250f9bae1d8f74db05332e
#
_entry.id   f59f9a81a2250f9bae1d8f74db05332e
#
_cell.length_a   1.000
_cell.length_b   1.000
_cell.length_c   1.000
_cell.angle_alpha   90.00
_cell.angle_beta   90.00
_cell.angle_gamma   90.00
#
_symmetry.space_group_name_H-M   'P 1'
#
loop_
_entity.id
_entity.type
_entity.pdbx_description
1 polymer ?
#
loop_
_entity_poly.entity_id
_entity_poly.type
_entity_poly.pdbx_seq_one_letter_code
_entity_poly.pdbx_strand_id
1 'polypeptide(L)'
;MKKRMFAYVLLLVMAVGILAACNEGNADNLSGDVSEGDTFFGYTLPEDMEKFKGTTVKVLSTATNDDWSYQIQPSSNPMFSADTASGIVTAAAERTRLVEEKFGIKIEEQVVYTSNRYGGEMYQHIISDMTIGGGDYLFCMPASTEAAMLSTEGVLRDLVTVETLDITNEWWSQSFNEKVAIAGSVYFTIGDIGYVNKNATLFVAFNKNMVEEKHLLDDYGYSSLYEMVDDGAWTQDVMFAMSKAVYQDLNENNKSDVGDILGFAQQDGVIACLLSGAGETIATPDADGYPALTINNERAISLISDAQDFLQNPQSGFISANDYFNVSGVPVSDVIVPEFKADRLLFLMEAVLNLPLLRDMENDFGVLPTPKYDKEQEGYYSRIGGWSCDTICIPQFVEGEDLELAGYVLDALGASSRANLNRVYYEQTLQYQISRDDESMRMLDIIFESRIPDMCEIYRWGTMYDTVIGMYKAGKDTFSSAYEKAEPGTLAEMEETIEIFKSLQKSN
;
A
#
# COMPACT_ATOMS: atom_id res chain seq x y z
N MET A 1 -38.29 -51.33 2.02
CA MET A 1 -38.63 -50.18 2.87
C MET A 1 -37.56 -49.79 3.86
N LYS A 2 -36.80 -50.69 4.51
CA LYS A 2 -35.75 -50.36 5.50
C LYS A 2 -34.51 -49.61 4.94
N LYS A 3 -34.13 -49.79 3.69
CA LYS A 3 -32.97 -49.06 3.11
C LYS A 3 -33.26 -47.59 2.68
N ARG A 4 -34.51 -47.23 2.44
CA ARG A 4 -34.91 -45.85 2.14
C ARG A 4 -35.08 -44.97 3.41
N MET A 5 -35.39 -45.57 4.54
CA MET A 5 -35.56 -44.87 5.84
C MET A 5 -34.18 -44.48 6.43
N PHE A 6 -33.12 -45.26 6.17
CA PHE A 6 -31.75 -44.94 6.60
C PHE A 6 -31.15 -43.74 5.83
N ALA A 7 -31.49 -43.60 4.53
CA ALA A 7 -31.03 -42.49 3.71
C ALA A 7 -31.67 -41.14 4.12
N TYR A 8 -32.94 -41.17 4.55
CA TYR A 8 -33.62 -39.96 5.02
C TYR A 8 -33.16 -39.51 6.40
N VAL A 9 -32.78 -40.44 7.29
CA VAL A 9 -32.22 -40.11 8.61
C VAL A 9 -30.81 -39.54 8.50
N LEU A 10 -29.98 -40.01 7.56
CA LEU A 10 -28.65 -39.48 7.32
C LEU A 10 -28.73 -38.08 6.68
N LEU A 11 -29.67 -37.83 5.77
CA LEU A 11 -29.92 -36.52 5.19
C LEU A 11 -30.46 -35.49 6.20
N LEU A 12 -31.28 -35.94 7.17
CA LEU A 12 -31.81 -35.08 8.24
C LEU A 12 -30.71 -34.70 9.25
N VAL A 13 -29.77 -35.60 9.53
CA VAL A 13 -28.64 -35.33 10.43
C VAL A 13 -27.62 -34.40 9.78
N MET A 14 -27.39 -34.50 8.45
CA MET A 14 -26.58 -33.53 7.74
C MET A 14 -27.25 -32.15 7.60
N ALA A 15 -28.57 -32.10 7.40
CA ALA A 15 -29.31 -30.84 7.33
C ALA A 15 -29.38 -30.11 8.68
N VAL A 16 -29.39 -30.80 9.81
CA VAL A 16 -29.34 -30.20 11.14
C VAL A 16 -27.92 -29.75 11.49
N GLY A 17 -26.89 -30.42 10.97
CA GLY A 17 -25.49 -30.00 11.13
C GLY A 17 -25.15 -28.70 10.32
N ILE A 18 -25.79 -28.52 9.16
CA ILE A 18 -25.59 -27.32 8.33
C ILE A 18 -26.39 -26.12 8.86
N LEU A 19 -27.56 -26.35 9.50
CA LEU A 19 -28.34 -25.27 10.13
C LEU A 19 -27.78 -24.80 11.48
N ALA A 20 -26.92 -25.61 12.13
CA ALA A 20 -26.23 -25.19 13.35
C ALA A 20 -24.93 -24.43 13.06
N ALA A 21 -24.39 -24.50 11.81
CA ALA A 21 -23.20 -23.76 11.38
C ALA A 21 -23.51 -22.38 10.77
N CYS A 22 -24.78 -22.05 10.52
CA CYS A 22 -25.18 -20.78 9.89
C CYS A 22 -25.88 -19.79 10.83
N ASN A 23 -25.85 -19.99 12.15
CA ASN A 23 -26.55 -19.09 13.07
C ASN A 23 -25.75 -18.65 14.30
N GLU A 24 -24.45 -18.41 14.14
CA GLU A 24 -23.64 -17.65 15.11
C GLU A 24 -22.58 -16.83 14.35
N GLY A 25 -23.04 -16.00 13.44
CA GLY A 25 -22.32 -14.80 13.03
C GLY A 25 -22.63 -13.72 14.08
N ASN A 26 -22.26 -13.96 15.33
CA ASN A 26 -22.39 -12.98 16.38
C ASN A 26 -21.36 -11.87 16.18
N ALA A 27 -21.85 -10.64 16.14
CA ALA A 27 -21.11 -9.41 16.39
C ALA A 27 -20.46 -9.37 17.80
N ASP A 28 -20.50 -10.48 18.56
CA ASP A 28 -20.08 -10.59 19.96
C ASP A 28 -18.67 -11.19 20.14
N ASN A 29 -17.88 -11.44 19.08
CA ASN A 29 -16.52 -11.95 19.22
C ASN A 29 -15.43 -10.90 18.91
N LEU A 30 -15.74 -9.61 19.03
CA LEU A 30 -14.74 -8.55 19.19
C LEU A 30 -14.25 -8.41 20.66
N SER A 31 -14.84 -9.14 21.62
CA SER A 31 -14.24 -9.35 22.91
C SER A 31 -13.16 -10.43 22.76
N GLY A 32 -12.04 -10.07 22.14
CA GLY A 32 -10.84 -10.88 22.16
C GLY A 32 -10.54 -11.19 23.62
N ASP A 33 -10.42 -12.48 23.95
CA ASP A 33 -9.96 -12.97 25.24
C ASP A 33 -8.68 -12.17 25.59
N VAL A 34 -8.84 -11.24 26.52
CA VAL A 34 -7.70 -10.71 27.26
C VAL A 34 -7.25 -11.90 28.09
N SER A 35 -6.32 -12.69 27.53
CA SER A 35 -5.79 -13.85 28.21
C SER A 35 -5.34 -13.40 29.61
N GLU A 36 -5.81 -14.12 30.64
CA GLU A 36 -5.22 -14.04 31.97
C GLU A 36 -3.78 -14.56 31.87
N GLY A 37 -2.86 -13.69 31.44
CA GLY A 37 -1.44 -14.00 31.25
C GLY A 37 -0.71 -12.78 30.65
N ASP A 38 0.58 -12.82 30.70
CA ASP A 38 1.54 -11.73 30.38
C ASP A 38 1.52 -11.23 28.92
N THR A 39 0.51 -11.55 28.10
CA THR A 39 0.45 -11.17 26.70
C THR A 39 -0.85 -10.47 26.30
N PHE A 40 -0.76 -9.56 25.32
CA PHE A 40 -1.88 -8.81 24.72
C PHE A 40 -1.79 -9.00 23.20
N PHE A 41 -2.65 -9.86 22.63
CA PHE A 41 -2.62 -10.26 21.22
C PHE A 41 -1.22 -10.72 20.73
N GLY A 42 -0.52 -11.49 21.58
CA GLY A 42 0.85 -11.95 21.29
C GLY A 42 1.95 -10.98 21.70
N TYR A 43 1.63 -9.73 22.02
CA TYR A 43 2.58 -8.78 22.58
C TYR A 43 2.82 -9.05 24.07
N THR A 44 4.08 -9.21 24.47
CA THR A 44 4.45 -9.37 25.88
C THR A 44 4.31 -8.03 26.59
N LEU A 45 3.45 -7.97 27.60
CA LEU A 45 3.19 -6.73 28.32
C LEU A 45 4.39 -6.33 29.20
N PRO A 46 4.77 -5.04 29.22
CA PRO A 46 5.76 -4.54 30.15
C PRO A 46 5.25 -4.61 31.61
N GLU A 47 6.17 -4.91 32.53
CA GLU A 47 5.85 -5.09 33.96
C GLU A 47 5.42 -3.78 34.66
N ASP A 48 5.86 -2.61 34.14
CA ASP A 48 5.75 -1.31 34.82
C ASP A 48 4.79 -0.33 34.14
N MET A 49 3.65 -0.84 33.62
CA MET A 49 2.64 0.01 32.96
C MET A 49 1.83 0.90 33.94
N GLU A 50 1.78 0.55 35.22
CA GLU A 50 1.02 1.33 36.21
C GLU A 50 1.49 2.77 36.35
N LYS A 51 2.79 3.07 36.07
CA LYS A 51 3.34 4.44 36.09
C LYS A 51 2.73 5.35 35.03
N PHE A 52 2.20 4.79 33.93
CA PHE A 52 1.61 5.55 32.83
C PHE A 52 0.08 5.73 32.96
N LYS A 53 -0.54 5.14 33.98
CA LYS A 53 -2.00 5.17 34.16
C LYS A 53 -2.54 6.60 34.28
N GLY A 54 -3.54 6.89 33.45
CA GLY A 54 -4.15 8.23 33.35
C GLY A 54 -3.44 9.18 32.42
N THR A 55 -2.32 8.78 31.80
CA THR A 55 -1.61 9.59 30.78
C THR A 55 -2.43 9.66 29.49
N THR A 56 -2.37 10.83 28.84
CA THR A 56 -2.90 11.00 27.47
C THR A 56 -1.76 10.93 26.47
N VAL A 57 -1.82 9.93 25.59
CA VAL A 57 -0.92 9.77 24.43
C VAL A 57 -1.53 10.51 23.24
N LYS A 58 -0.85 11.54 22.78
CA LYS A 58 -1.25 12.27 21.57
C LYS A 58 -0.49 11.76 20.36
N VAL A 59 -1.19 11.67 19.24
CA VAL A 59 -0.67 11.21 17.96
C VAL A 59 -0.91 12.29 16.91
N LEU A 60 0.09 12.60 16.12
CA LEU A 60 -0.05 13.51 14.99
C LEU A 60 -0.13 12.70 13.69
N SER A 61 -1.26 12.76 12.98
CA SER A 61 -1.43 12.05 11.69
C SER A 61 -1.67 13.02 10.55
N THR A 62 -1.44 12.55 9.33
CA THR A 62 -1.68 13.32 8.11
C THR A 62 -2.89 12.80 7.36
N ALA A 63 -3.62 13.68 6.67
CA ALA A 63 -4.69 13.30 5.76
C ALA A 63 -4.75 14.25 4.56
N THR A 64 -5.23 13.73 3.43
CA THR A 64 -5.57 14.53 2.25
C THR A 64 -7.08 14.77 2.15
N ASN A 65 -7.86 13.91 2.80
CA ASN A 65 -9.32 13.96 2.86
C ASN A 65 -9.83 13.20 4.09
N ASP A 66 -11.13 13.22 4.33
CA ASP A 66 -11.74 12.60 5.50
C ASP A 66 -11.62 11.06 5.52
N ASP A 67 -11.52 10.40 4.36
CA ASP A 67 -11.38 8.94 4.27
C ASP A 67 -10.03 8.44 4.78
N TRP A 68 -9.02 9.32 4.82
CA TRP A 68 -7.66 9.03 5.27
C TRP A 68 -7.38 9.54 6.70
N SER A 69 -8.34 10.22 7.32
CA SER A 69 -8.16 10.84 8.62
C SER A 69 -8.49 9.90 9.77
N TYR A 70 -7.91 10.20 10.94
CA TYR A 70 -8.20 9.52 12.21
C TYR A 70 -8.03 7.98 12.15
N GLN A 71 -6.86 7.55 11.68
CA GLN A 71 -6.53 6.12 11.57
C GLN A 71 -6.23 5.44 12.92
N ILE A 72 -5.83 6.22 13.92
CA ILE A 72 -5.44 5.75 15.26
C ILE A 72 -6.61 5.84 16.21
N GLN A 73 -7.23 7.02 16.36
CA GLN A 73 -8.33 7.27 17.28
C GLN A 73 -9.49 7.97 16.59
N PRO A 74 -10.33 7.22 15.86
CA PRO A 74 -11.48 7.82 15.15
C PRO A 74 -12.43 8.60 16.06
N SER A 75 -12.54 8.24 17.35
CA SER A 75 -13.37 8.99 18.29
C SER A 75 -12.88 10.43 18.58
N SER A 76 -11.65 10.77 18.20
CA SER A 76 -11.16 12.16 18.20
C SER A 76 -11.77 13.01 17.08
N ASN A 77 -12.33 12.38 16.04
CA ASN A 77 -13.03 13.08 14.98
C ASN A 77 -14.38 13.62 15.50
N PRO A 78 -14.66 14.93 15.43
CA PRO A 78 -15.94 15.51 15.87
C PRO A 78 -17.17 14.95 15.13
N MET A 79 -16.97 14.40 13.93
CA MET A 79 -18.03 13.81 13.09
C MET A 79 -18.18 12.28 13.32
N PHE A 80 -17.35 11.68 14.18
CA PHE A 80 -17.41 10.25 14.44
C PHE A 80 -18.71 9.84 15.11
N SER A 81 -19.35 8.80 14.56
CA SER A 81 -20.47 8.08 15.17
C SER A 81 -20.29 6.60 14.86
N ALA A 82 -20.21 5.77 15.89
CA ALA A 82 -20.07 4.32 15.71
C ALA A 82 -21.22 3.69 14.89
N ASP A 83 -22.41 4.29 14.94
CA ASP A 83 -23.59 3.80 14.20
C ASP A 83 -23.51 4.07 12.68
N THR A 84 -22.71 5.05 12.28
CA THR A 84 -22.58 5.49 10.88
C THR A 84 -21.18 5.27 10.30
N ALA A 85 -20.20 4.95 11.14
CA ALA A 85 -18.83 4.72 10.70
C ALA A 85 -18.71 3.43 9.88
N SER A 86 -17.76 3.41 8.95
CA SER A 86 -17.41 2.19 8.24
C SER A 86 -16.87 1.12 9.19
N GLY A 87 -16.93 -0.16 8.79
CA GLY A 87 -16.40 -1.25 9.61
C GLY A 87 -14.92 -1.07 9.95
N ILE A 88 -14.09 -0.55 8.99
CA ILE A 88 -12.66 -0.25 9.20
C ILE A 88 -12.50 0.82 10.30
N VAL A 89 -13.24 1.91 10.20
CA VAL A 89 -13.20 3.01 11.20
C VAL A 89 -13.66 2.52 12.58
N THR A 90 -14.71 1.69 12.62
CA THR A 90 -15.19 1.08 13.87
C THR A 90 -14.16 0.12 14.45
N ALA A 91 -13.51 -0.71 13.63
CA ALA A 91 -12.45 -1.62 14.07
C ALA A 91 -11.21 -0.87 14.57
N ALA A 92 -10.86 0.25 13.95
CA ALA A 92 -9.77 1.11 14.42
C ALA A 92 -10.10 1.74 15.79
N ALA A 93 -11.32 2.21 15.99
CA ALA A 93 -11.77 2.72 17.29
C ALA A 93 -11.74 1.64 18.39
N GLU A 94 -12.22 0.44 18.09
CA GLU A 94 -12.22 -0.69 19.01
C GLU A 94 -10.80 -1.16 19.35
N ARG A 95 -9.91 -1.29 18.34
CA ARG A 95 -8.52 -1.60 18.55
C ARG A 95 -7.88 -0.62 19.56
N THR A 96 -8.08 0.68 19.36
CA THR A 96 -7.51 1.71 20.22
C THR A 96 -8.13 1.69 21.63
N ARG A 97 -9.44 1.48 21.74
CA ARG A 97 -10.13 1.29 23.02
C ARG A 97 -9.53 0.13 23.83
N LEU A 98 -9.23 -0.99 23.18
CA LEU A 98 -8.61 -2.15 23.84
C LEU A 98 -7.22 -1.83 24.40
N VAL A 99 -6.41 -1.07 23.67
CA VAL A 99 -5.09 -0.59 24.15
C VAL A 99 -5.26 0.40 25.30
N GLU A 100 -6.18 1.37 25.20
CA GLU A 100 -6.48 2.31 26.27
C GLU A 100 -6.88 1.61 27.56
N GLU A 101 -7.78 0.64 27.48
CA GLU A 101 -8.23 -0.14 28.66
C GLU A 101 -7.10 -0.97 29.26
N LYS A 102 -6.29 -1.63 28.40
CA LYS A 102 -5.21 -2.50 28.87
C LYS A 102 -4.13 -1.72 29.60
N PHE A 103 -3.77 -0.52 29.11
CA PHE A 103 -2.72 0.31 29.68
C PHE A 103 -3.23 1.37 30.65
N GLY A 104 -4.54 1.58 30.75
CA GLY A 104 -5.12 2.62 31.59
C GLY A 104 -4.79 4.04 31.12
N ILE A 105 -4.54 4.23 29.84
CA ILE A 105 -4.18 5.50 29.18
C ILE A 105 -5.35 6.04 28.36
N LYS A 106 -5.18 7.22 27.77
CA LYS A 106 -6.02 7.77 26.71
C LYS A 106 -5.19 8.02 25.46
N ILE A 107 -5.78 7.82 24.30
CA ILE A 107 -5.12 8.10 23.00
C ILE A 107 -5.97 9.15 22.26
N GLU A 108 -5.33 10.23 21.85
CA GLU A 108 -5.95 11.31 21.09
C GLU A 108 -5.19 11.52 19.79
N GLU A 109 -5.90 11.59 18.68
CA GLU A 109 -5.32 11.81 17.35
C GLU A 109 -5.63 13.22 16.86
N GLN A 110 -4.59 13.95 16.52
CA GLN A 110 -4.65 15.25 15.84
C GLN A 110 -4.30 15.06 14.38
N VAL A 111 -5.17 15.50 13.47
CA VAL A 111 -4.97 15.37 12.03
C VAL A 111 -4.50 16.67 11.43
N VAL A 112 -3.42 16.61 10.65
CA VAL A 112 -2.93 17.69 9.79
C VAL A 112 -3.37 17.42 8.36
N TYR A 113 -4.29 18.22 7.85
CA TYR A 113 -4.71 18.13 6.45
C TYR A 113 -3.69 18.79 5.54
N THR A 114 -3.24 18.05 4.53
CA THR A 114 -2.25 18.54 3.56
C THR A 114 -2.65 18.17 2.14
N SER A 115 -2.42 19.09 1.22
CA SER A 115 -2.52 18.85 -0.22
C SER A 115 -1.17 18.54 -0.87
N ASN A 116 -0.08 18.78 -0.15
CA ASN A 116 1.29 18.52 -0.59
C ASN A 116 2.00 17.61 0.39
N ARG A 117 2.31 16.39 -0.05
CA ARG A 117 3.01 15.37 0.73
C ARG A 117 4.51 15.30 0.39
N TYR A 118 5.06 16.38 -0.16
CA TYR A 118 6.49 16.61 -0.43
C TYR A 118 6.97 17.86 0.32
N GLY A 119 6.94 17.82 1.67
CA GLY A 119 7.33 18.93 2.52
C GLY A 119 6.22 19.97 2.75
N GLY A 120 4.97 19.52 2.72
CA GLY A 120 3.79 20.34 2.99
C GLY A 120 3.51 20.57 4.47
N GLU A 121 2.23 20.70 4.81
CA GLU A 121 1.78 21.15 6.12
C GLU A 121 2.25 20.21 7.25
N MET A 122 2.28 18.89 7.03
CA MET A 122 2.73 17.93 8.05
C MET A 122 4.22 18.05 8.33
N TYR A 123 5.05 18.11 7.29
CA TYR A 123 6.49 18.34 7.42
C TYR A 123 6.77 19.68 8.16
N GLN A 124 6.14 20.77 7.72
CA GLN A 124 6.32 22.10 8.31
C GLN A 124 5.89 22.14 9.80
N HIS A 125 4.83 21.41 10.15
CA HIS A 125 4.36 21.30 11.53
C HIS A 125 5.45 20.68 12.43
N ILE A 126 5.99 19.53 12.04
CA ILE A 126 7.02 18.82 12.81
C ILE A 126 8.31 19.65 12.91
N ILE A 127 8.77 20.28 11.84
CA ILE A 127 9.96 21.16 11.84
C ILE A 127 9.75 22.37 12.76
N SER A 128 8.55 22.96 12.74
CA SER A 128 8.20 24.06 13.63
C SER A 128 8.28 23.66 15.10
N ASP A 129 7.69 22.50 15.45
CA ASP A 129 7.69 21.98 16.81
C ASP A 129 9.12 21.70 17.29
N MET A 130 9.96 21.08 16.48
CA MET A 130 11.37 20.89 16.79
C MET A 130 12.08 22.23 17.08
N THR A 131 11.76 23.29 16.32
CA THR A 131 12.39 24.62 16.47
C THR A 131 12.01 25.30 17.79
N ILE A 132 10.77 25.10 18.28
CA ILE A 132 10.29 25.71 19.53
C ILE A 132 10.52 24.85 20.78
N GLY A 133 11.16 23.70 20.63
CA GLY A 133 11.54 22.82 21.74
C GLY A 133 10.65 21.61 21.95
N GLY A 134 9.80 21.28 20.98
CA GLY A 134 8.99 20.05 20.91
C GLY A 134 7.50 20.32 20.80
N GLY A 135 6.79 19.28 20.32
CA GLY A 135 5.33 19.18 20.30
C GLY A 135 4.80 18.40 21.51
N ASP A 136 3.49 18.19 21.54
CA ASP A 136 2.82 17.48 22.63
C ASP A 136 2.29 16.08 22.21
N TYR A 137 2.86 15.51 21.13
CA TYR A 137 2.55 14.18 20.61
C TYR A 137 3.75 13.23 20.73
N LEU A 138 3.49 11.93 20.93
CA LEU A 138 4.53 10.93 21.16
C LEU A 138 5.03 10.28 19.87
N PHE A 139 4.17 10.16 18.87
CA PHE A 139 4.55 9.67 17.55
C PHE A 139 3.72 10.34 16.46
N CYS A 140 4.17 10.26 15.25
CA CYS A 140 3.51 10.89 14.10
C CYS A 140 3.45 9.98 12.88
N MET A 141 2.51 10.28 11.98
CA MET A 141 2.21 9.50 10.79
C MET A 141 2.27 10.37 9.52
N PRO A 142 3.47 10.84 9.12
CA PRO A 142 3.66 11.56 7.85
C PRO A 142 3.62 10.60 6.66
N ALA A 143 3.49 11.15 5.44
CA ALA A 143 3.76 10.40 4.22
C ALA A 143 5.21 9.90 4.20
N SER A 144 5.47 8.79 3.52
CA SER A 144 6.84 8.24 3.46
C SER A 144 7.86 9.21 2.86
N THR A 145 7.45 10.04 1.91
CA THR A 145 8.28 11.11 1.33
C THR A 145 8.61 12.22 2.35
N GLU A 146 7.64 12.61 3.19
CA GLU A 146 7.87 13.59 4.27
C GLU A 146 8.70 12.97 5.41
N ALA A 147 8.47 11.69 5.74
CA ALA A 147 9.27 10.99 6.74
C ALA A 147 10.75 10.90 6.34
N ALA A 148 11.03 10.62 5.06
CA ALA A 148 12.39 10.62 4.53
C ALA A 148 13.05 12.00 4.65
N MET A 149 12.33 13.09 4.27
CA MET A 149 12.84 14.46 4.46
C MET A 149 13.11 14.76 5.93
N LEU A 150 12.19 14.43 6.83
CA LEU A 150 12.36 14.63 8.27
C LEU A 150 13.55 13.85 8.83
N SER A 151 13.80 12.63 8.32
CA SER A 151 14.95 11.82 8.74
C SER A 151 16.29 12.46 8.37
N THR A 152 16.38 13.10 7.20
CA THR A 152 17.57 13.82 6.76
C THR A 152 17.77 15.15 7.51
N GLU A 153 16.73 15.74 8.07
CA GLU A 153 16.84 16.89 8.98
C GLU A 153 17.28 16.50 10.41
N GLY A 154 17.39 15.19 10.71
CA GLY A 154 17.77 14.70 12.02
C GLY A 154 16.72 14.93 13.11
N VAL A 155 15.45 15.11 12.74
CA VAL A 155 14.36 15.41 13.68
C VAL A 155 13.56 14.18 14.09
N LEU A 156 13.93 13.00 13.57
CA LEU A 156 13.32 11.71 13.91
C LEU A 156 14.29 10.83 14.71
N ARG A 157 13.74 9.98 15.58
CA ARG A 157 14.49 8.94 16.26
C ARG A 157 14.74 7.74 15.37
N ASP A 158 15.90 7.14 15.53
CA ASP A 158 16.16 5.80 15.01
C ASP A 158 15.34 4.78 15.81
N LEU A 159 14.33 4.19 15.20
CA LEU A 159 13.39 3.27 15.85
C LEU A 159 14.08 2.00 16.38
N VAL A 160 15.21 1.61 15.79
CA VAL A 160 16.01 0.46 16.25
C VAL A 160 16.63 0.72 17.63
N THR A 161 16.81 1.98 18.01
CA THR A 161 17.41 2.38 19.29
C THR A 161 16.38 2.59 20.41
N VAL A 162 15.08 2.47 20.11
CA VAL A 162 14.02 2.62 21.10
C VAL A 162 13.84 1.31 21.85
N GLU A 163 14.34 1.22 23.08
CA GLU A 163 14.42 -0.03 23.87
C GLU A 163 13.05 -0.71 24.07
N THR A 164 11.95 0.06 24.02
CA THR A 164 10.59 -0.41 24.27
C THR A 164 9.79 -0.70 23.02
N LEU A 165 10.40 -0.55 21.83
CA LEU A 165 9.82 -0.82 20.53
C LEU A 165 10.61 -1.91 19.81
N ASP A 166 9.97 -2.99 19.46
CA ASP A 166 10.58 -4.05 18.65
C ASP A 166 10.02 -4.06 17.23
N ILE A 167 10.69 -3.34 16.32
CA ILE A 167 10.30 -3.28 14.90
C ILE A 167 10.52 -4.59 14.15
N THR A 168 11.00 -5.67 14.79
CA THR A 168 11.09 -7.02 14.22
C THR A 168 9.82 -7.83 14.47
N ASN A 169 8.90 -7.34 15.29
CA ASN A 169 7.61 -7.97 15.53
C ASN A 169 6.81 -8.10 14.22
N GLU A 170 5.98 -9.13 14.13
CA GLU A 170 5.24 -9.52 12.93
C GLU A 170 4.19 -8.50 12.45
N TRP A 171 3.80 -7.53 13.27
CA TRP A 171 2.93 -6.42 12.88
C TRP A 171 3.63 -5.27 12.18
N TRP A 172 4.97 -5.30 12.11
CA TRP A 172 5.78 -4.36 11.34
C TRP A 172 6.19 -4.95 10.00
N SER A 173 6.26 -4.14 8.96
CA SER A 173 6.65 -4.60 7.62
C SER A 173 8.16 -4.75 7.50
N GLN A 174 8.66 -5.99 7.63
CA GLN A 174 10.08 -6.29 7.52
C GLN A 174 10.62 -5.92 6.13
N SER A 175 9.89 -6.24 5.06
CA SER A 175 10.29 -5.91 3.69
C SER A 175 10.41 -4.41 3.45
N PHE A 176 9.55 -3.60 4.07
CA PHE A 176 9.67 -2.14 4.00
C PHE A 176 10.88 -1.66 4.79
N ASN A 177 11.04 -2.11 6.03
CA ASN A 177 12.15 -1.71 6.91
C ASN A 177 13.51 -2.02 6.27
N GLU A 178 13.69 -3.23 5.71
CA GLU A 178 14.90 -3.63 5.01
C GLU A 178 15.22 -2.74 3.79
N LYS A 179 14.19 -2.27 3.09
CA LYS A 179 14.36 -1.49 1.87
C LYS A 179 14.56 0.01 2.12
N VAL A 180 14.10 0.55 3.26
CA VAL A 180 14.25 1.99 3.58
C VAL A 180 15.35 2.27 4.59
N ALA A 181 15.89 1.23 5.24
CA ALA A 181 17.01 1.36 6.19
C ALA A 181 18.25 1.92 5.51
N ILE A 182 18.99 2.79 6.22
CA ILE A 182 20.30 3.28 5.80
C ILE A 182 21.32 2.93 6.88
N ALA A 183 22.29 2.09 6.55
CA ALA A 183 23.33 1.59 7.46
C ALA A 183 22.73 0.98 8.75
N GLY A 184 21.58 0.30 8.66
CA GLY A 184 20.89 -0.34 9.77
C GLY A 184 19.98 0.58 10.58
N SER A 185 19.97 1.89 10.35
CA SER A 185 19.03 2.83 11.00
C SER A 185 17.70 2.84 10.29
N VAL A 186 16.60 2.85 11.05
CA VAL A 186 15.21 2.91 10.58
C VAL A 186 14.50 4.07 11.28
N TYR A 187 14.32 5.20 10.61
CA TYR A 187 13.70 6.40 11.19
C TYR A 187 12.18 6.44 11.02
N PHE A 188 11.65 5.64 10.13
CA PHE A 188 10.21 5.49 9.88
C PHE A 188 9.90 4.08 9.39
N THR A 189 8.74 3.58 9.75
CA THR A 189 8.28 2.23 9.41
C THR A 189 6.83 2.24 8.97
N ILE A 190 6.35 1.13 8.43
CA ILE A 190 4.93 0.84 8.22
C ILE A 190 4.55 -0.47 8.92
N GLY A 191 3.27 -0.61 9.22
CA GLY A 191 2.78 -1.81 9.90
C GLY A 191 1.27 -1.89 9.89
N ASP A 192 0.76 -2.80 10.70
CA ASP A 192 -0.66 -3.08 10.79
C ASP A 192 -1.47 -1.98 11.48
N ILE A 193 -0.81 -1.04 12.17
CA ILE A 193 -1.45 0.08 12.87
C ILE A 193 -2.28 0.94 11.92
N GLY A 194 -1.67 1.35 10.79
CA GLY A 194 -2.33 2.18 9.79
C GLY A 194 -2.90 1.36 8.63
N TYR A 195 -4.05 1.75 8.11
CA TYR A 195 -4.61 1.12 6.90
C TYR A 195 -4.29 1.90 5.61
N VAL A 196 -3.90 3.18 5.69
CA VAL A 196 -3.56 4.00 4.51
C VAL A 196 -2.33 3.46 3.80
N ASN A 197 -1.34 2.90 4.51
CA ASN A 197 -0.21 2.24 3.86
C ASN A 197 -0.63 1.03 2.99
N LYS A 198 -1.72 0.34 3.36
CA LYS A 198 -2.29 -0.75 2.55
C LYS A 198 -3.02 -0.20 1.33
N ASN A 199 -3.74 0.91 1.49
CA ASN A 199 -4.42 1.61 0.41
C ASN A 199 -3.46 2.10 -0.70
N ALA A 200 -2.19 2.36 -0.34
CA ALA A 200 -1.13 2.79 -1.27
C ALA A 200 -0.58 1.66 -2.16
N THR A 201 -1.03 0.42 -1.99
CA THR A 201 -0.55 -0.75 -2.73
C THR A 201 -1.20 -0.83 -4.11
N LEU A 202 -0.40 -1.05 -5.16
CA LEU A 202 -0.88 -1.18 -6.54
C LEU A 202 -1.39 -2.60 -6.84
N PHE A 203 -2.43 -2.67 -7.65
CA PHE A 203 -3.00 -3.89 -8.19
C PHE A 203 -3.45 -3.69 -9.64
N VAL A 204 -3.83 -4.76 -10.33
CA VAL A 204 -4.47 -4.71 -11.65
C VAL A 204 -5.87 -5.29 -11.56
N ALA A 205 -6.89 -4.47 -11.83
CA ALA A 205 -8.23 -4.98 -12.09
C ALA A 205 -8.35 -5.43 -13.55
N PHE A 206 -9.10 -6.50 -13.81
CA PHE A 206 -9.40 -6.93 -15.17
C PHE A 206 -10.90 -7.16 -15.38
N ASN A 207 -11.39 -6.83 -16.55
CA ASN A 207 -12.78 -7.03 -16.94
C ASN A 207 -12.99 -8.48 -17.39
N LYS A 208 -13.74 -9.29 -16.60
CA LYS A 208 -13.99 -10.70 -16.89
C LYS A 208 -14.77 -10.92 -18.16
N ASN A 209 -15.77 -10.07 -18.42
CA ASN A 209 -16.57 -10.14 -19.65
C ASN A 209 -15.71 -9.96 -20.89
N MET A 210 -14.83 -8.95 -20.90
CA MET A 210 -13.96 -8.73 -22.05
C MET A 210 -12.99 -9.91 -22.27
N VAL A 211 -12.47 -10.53 -21.19
CA VAL A 211 -11.62 -11.73 -21.30
C VAL A 211 -12.39 -12.86 -21.97
N GLU A 212 -13.63 -13.13 -21.54
CA GLU A 212 -14.48 -14.22 -22.06
C GLU A 212 -14.95 -13.92 -23.48
N GLU A 213 -15.57 -12.77 -23.72
CA GLU A 213 -16.15 -12.43 -25.05
C GLU A 213 -15.13 -12.32 -26.17
N LYS A 214 -13.89 -11.89 -25.84
CA LYS A 214 -12.80 -11.78 -26.80
C LYS A 214 -11.93 -13.02 -26.87
N HIS A 215 -12.26 -14.09 -26.13
CA HIS A 215 -11.53 -15.36 -26.12
C HIS A 215 -10.02 -15.19 -25.87
N LEU A 216 -9.66 -14.26 -24.94
CA LEU A 216 -8.26 -13.84 -24.76
C LEU A 216 -7.34 -14.93 -24.19
N LEU A 217 -7.89 -16.02 -23.64
CA LEU A 217 -7.15 -17.13 -23.07
C LEU A 217 -6.94 -18.31 -24.03
N ASP A 218 -7.63 -18.35 -25.16
CA ASP A 218 -7.64 -19.51 -26.07
C ASP A 218 -6.23 -19.89 -26.57
N ASP A 219 -5.38 -18.91 -26.86
CA ASP A 219 -4.03 -19.11 -27.37
C ASP A 219 -3.01 -19.45 -26.25
N TYR A 220 -3.38 -19.24 -24.99
CA TYR A 220 -2.48 -19.45 -23.85
C TYR A 220 -2.69 -20.80 -23.15
N GLY A 221 -3.85 -21.43 -23.33
CA GLY A 221 -4.18 -22.74 -22.77
C GLY A 221 -4.55 -22.71 -21.28
N TYR A 222 -4.92 -21.56 -20.74
CA TYR A 222 -5.41 -21.36 -19.37
C TYR A 222 -6.91 -21.19 -19.33
N SER A 223 -7.53 -21.57 -18.21
CA SER A 223 -8.96 -21.37 -17.97
C SER A 223 -9.28 -20.01 -17.37
N SER A 224 -8.32 -19.35 -16.74
CA SER A 224 -8.47 -18.04 -16.14
C SER A 224 -7.13 -17.29 -16.05
N LEU A 225 -7.19 -15.98 -15.85
CA LEU A 225 -6.00 -15.16 -15.55
C LEU A 225 -5.42 -15.51 -14.16
N TYR A 226 -6.23 -16.02 -13.25
CA TYR A 226 -5.78 -16.47 -11.94
C TYR A 226 -4.86 -17.70 -12.05
N GLU A 227 -5.24 -18.68 -12.88
CA GLU A 227 -4.40 -19.84 -13.18
C GLU A 227 -3.07 -19.41 -13.82
N MET A 228 -3.08 -18.37 -14.67
CA MET A 228 -1.85 -17.80 -15.22
C MET A 228 -0.96 -17.19 -14.14
N VAL A 229 -1.55 -16.55 -13.10
CA VAL A 229 -0.79 -16.04 -11.96
C VAL A 229 -0.17 -17.19 -11.18
N ASP A 230 -0.93 -18.26 -10.90
CA ASP A 230 -0.45 -19.41 -10.13
C ASP A 230 0.73 -20.11 -10.81
N ASP A 231 0.67 -20.22 -12.14
CA ASP A 231 1.73 -20.81 -12.95
C ASP A 231 2.88 -19.84 -13.25
N GLY A 232 2.80 -18.61 -12.74
CA GLY A 232 3.80 -17.56 -13.01
C GLY A 232 3.84 -17.09 -14.47
N ALA A 233 2.78 -17.35 -15.23
CA ALA A 233 2.65 -17.00 -16.65
C ALA A 233 2.02 -15.62 -16.88
N TRP A 234 1.51 -14.95 -15.85
CA TRP A 234 1.02 -13.58 -15.92
C TRP A 234 2.19 -12.61 -16.00
N THR A 235 2.54 -12.19 -17.24
CA THR A 235 3.69 -11.34 -17.55
C THR A 235 3.26 -10.05 -18.25
N GLN A 236 4.15 -9.05 -18.30
CA GLN A 236 3.93 -7.77 -18.99
C GLN A 236 3.65 -7.98 -20.48
N ASP A 237 4.36 -8.89 -21.13
CA ASP A 237 4.13 -9.24 -22.53
C ASP A 237 2.71 -9.75 -22.77
N VAL A 238 2.21 -10.60 -21.87
CA VAL A 238 0.84 -11.13 -21.93
C VAL A 238 -0.17 -10.01 -21.75
N MET A 239 0.01 -9.14 -20.74
CA MET A 239 -0.86 -7.98 -20.51
C MET A 239 -0.88 -7.06 -21.73
N PHE A 240 0.27 -6.75 -22.33
CA PHE A 240 0.39 -5.90 -23.50
C PHE A 240 -0.24 -6.54 -24.75
N ALA A 241 -0.03 -7.84 -24.95
CA ALA A 241 -0.63 -8.57 -26.07
C ALA A 241 -2.16 -8.59 -26.01
N MET A 242 -2.72 -8.91 -24.83
CA MET A 242 -4.17 -8.87 -24.60
C MET A 242 -4.74 -7.46 -24.76
N SER A 243 -4.02 -6.44 -24.27
CA SER A 243 -4.41 -5.04 -24.41
C SER A 243 -4.53 -4.62 -25.88
N LYS A 244 -3.56 -4.97 -26.71
CA LYS A 244 -3.60 -4.72 -28.16
C LYS A 244 -4.73 -5.50 -28.85
N ALA A 245 -5.00 -6.73 -28.40
CA ALA A 245 -6.01 -7.58 -29.02
C ALA A 245 -7.45 -7.05 -28.85
N VAL A 246 -7.74 -6.33 -27.77
CA VAL A 246 -9.08 -5.78 -27.53
C VAL A 246 -9.27 -4.38 -28.10
N TYR A 247 -8.18 -3.65 -28.35
CA TYR A 247 -8.24 -2.24 -28.75
C TYR A 247 -9.08 -2.02 -30.02
N GLN A 248 -9.97 -1.01 -29.97
CA GLN A 248 -10.76 -0.55 -31.10
C GLN A 248 -10.88 0.97 -31.05
N ASP A 249 -10.37 1.63 -32.08
CA ASP A 249 -10.53 3.06 -32.32
C ASP A 249 -11.94 3.33 -32.85
N LEU A 250 -12.84 3.78 -31.98
CA LEU A 250 -14.26 3.96 -32.33
C LEU A 250 -14.53 5.32 -33.02
N ASN A 251 -13.66 6.29 -32.82
CA ASN A 251 -13.80 7.62 -33.40
C ASN A 251 -12.93 7.83 -34.66
N GLU A 252 -12.14 6.81 -35.06
CA GLU A 252 -11.30 6.78 -36.27
C GLU A 252 -10.21 7.88 -36.29
N ASN A 253 -9.73 8.30 -35.11
CA ASN A 253 -8.71 9.35 -35.01
C ASN A 253 -7.27 8.80 -34.99
N ASN A 254 -7.09 7.48 -35.03
CA ASN A 254 -5.82 6.73 -34.97
C ASN A 254 -5.03 6.95 -33.67
N LYS A 255 -5.74 7.12 -32.54
CA LYS A 255 -5.16 7.25 -31.19
C LYS A 255 -5.99 6.48 -30.20
N SER A 256 -5.33 5.96 -29.16
CA SER A 256 -6.04 5.45 -27.97
C SER A 256 -6.50 6.63 -27.13
N ASP A 257 -7.79 6.83 -26.98
CA ASP A 257 -8.35 7.87 -26.10
C ASP A 257 -9.68 7.44 -25.43
N VAL A 258 -10.19 8.29 -24.54
CA VAL A 258 -11.45 8.05 -23.82
C VAL A 258 -12.61 7.92 -24.81
N GLY A 259 -13.41 6.87 -24.63
CA GLY A 259 -14.53 6.52 -25.50
C GLY A 259 -14.22 5.39 -26.48
N ASP A 260 -12.96 5.01 -26.68
CA ASP A 260 -12.55 3.80 -27.43
C ASP A 260 -12.76 2.52 -26.62
N ILE A 261 -12.53 1.35 -27.24
CA ILE A 261 -12.31 0.12 -26.49
C ILE A 261 -10.82 0.05 -26.18
N LEU A 262 -10.48 0.10 -24.90
CA LEU A 262 -9.11 0.23 -24.41
C LEU A 262 -8.59 -1.07 -23.81
N GLY A 263 -7.30 -1.32 -23.94
CA GLY A 263 -6.64 -2.49 -23.37
C GLY A 263 -6.12 -2.25 -21.96
N PHE A 264 -5.48 -1.09 -21.74
CA PHE A 264 -4.82 -0.82 -20.46
C PHE A 264 -4.89 0.67 -20.12
N ALA A 265 -5.20 0.95 -18.87
CA ALA A 265 -5.13 2.31 -18.35
C ALA A 265 -4.45 2.35 -16.98
N GLN A 266 -3.72 3.42 -16.76
CA GLN A 266 -3.05 3.66 -15.49
C GLN A 266 -2.88 5.17 -15.29
N GLN A 267 -2.68 5.57 -14.06
CA GLN A 267 -2.36 6.92 -13.67
C GLN A 267 -0.94 7.33 -14.13
N ASP A 268 -0.27 8.12 -13.37
CA ASP A 268 1.15 8.46 -13.55
C ASP A 268 2.06 7.39 -12.94
N GLY A 269 3.30 7.32 -13.44
CA GLY A 269 4.29 6.39 -12.92
C GLY A 269 4.16 4.96 -13.41
N VAL A 270 3.51 4.72 -14.56
CA VAL A 270 3.36 3.38 -15.15
C VAL A 270 4.72 2.64 -15.28
N ILE A 271 5.80 3.33 -15.64
CA ILE A 271 7.15 2.74 -15.73
C ILE A 271 7.61 2.25 -14.35
N ALA A 272 7.44 3.05 -13.29
CA ALA A 272 7.79 2.63 -11.93
C ALA A 272 6.95 1.42 -11.47
N CYS A 273 5.66 1.35 -11.84
CA CYS A 273 4.81 0.21 -11.52
C CYS A 273 5.28 -1.07 -12.24
N LEU A 274 5.62 -0.98 -13.52
CA LEU A 274 6.13 -2.11 -14.31
C LEU A 274 7.51 -2.57 -13.81
N LEU A 275 8.40 -1.64 -13.46
CA LEU A 275 9.69 -1.95 -12.83
C LEU A 275 9.49 -2.66 -11.49
N SER A 276 8.65 -2.12 -10.61
CA SER A 276 8.35 -2.77 -9.34
C SER A 276 7.76 -4.18 -9.54
N GLY A 277 6.82 -4.36 -10.49
CA GLY A 277 6.28 -5.67 -10.85
C GLY A 277 7.35 -6.67 -11.30
N ALA A 278 8.42 -6.17 -11.91
CA ALA A 278 9.60 -6.95 -12.30
C ALA A 278 10.59 -7.20 -11.14
N GLY A 279 10.32 -6.67 -9.94
CA GLY A 279 11.26 -6.70 -8.82
C GLY A 279 12.43 -5.73 -8.96
N GLU A 280 12.39 -4.82 -9.95
CA GLU A 280 13.40 -3.79 -10.17
C GLU A 280 13.06 -2.54 -9.35
N THR A 281 14.10 -1.92 -8.77
CA THR A 281 14.01 -0.65 -8.05
C THR A 281 15.02 0.34 -8.59
N ILE A 282 14.73 1.64 -8.48
CA ILE A 282 15.65 2.69 -8.91
C ILE A 282 16.86 2.74 -7.99
N ALA A 283 16.61 2.61 -6.68
CA ALA A 283 17.65 2.52 -5.67
C ALA A 283 17.28 1.50 -4.60
N THR A 284 18.29 0.79 -4.07
CA THR A 284 18.16 -0.17 -2.97
C THR A 284 19.40 -0.13 -2.09
N PRO A 285 19.35 -0.58 -0.81
CA PRO A 285 20.55 -0.73 -0.02
C PRO A 285 21.57 -1.67 -0.66
N ASP A 286 22.85 -1.29 -0.65
CA ASP A 286 23.97 -2.14 -1.03
C ASP A 286 24.32 -3.15 0.08
N ALA A 287 25.42 -3.90 -0.09
CA ALA A 287 25.87 -4.91 0.87
C ALA A 287 26.25 -4.32 2.24
N ASP A 288 26.59 -3.05 2.29
CA ASP A 288 26.95 -2.33 3.53
C ASP A 288 25.73 -1.56 4.10
N GLY A 289 24.56 -1.68 3.48
CA GLY A 289 23.31 -1.05 3.86
C GLY A 289 23.20 0.42 3.46
N TYR A 290 24.04 0.90 2.55
CA TYR A 290 23.95 2.26 2.02
C TYR A 290 23.14 2.29 0.72
N PRO A 291 22.39 3.37 0.44
CA PRO A 291 21.63 3.48 -0.79
C PRO A 291 22.54 3.46 -2.03
N ALA A 292 22.17 2.66 -3.02
CA ALA A 292 22.86 2.55 -4.30
C ALA A 292 21.86 2.57 -5.45
N LEU A 293 22.22 3.25 -6.55
CA LEU A 293 21.43 3.20 -7.78
C LEU A 293 21.55 1.82 -8.44
N THR A 294 20.42 1.17 -8.66
CA THR A 294 20.35 -0.19 -9.22
C THR A 294 19.69 -0.25 -10.59
N ILE A 295 19.00 0.82 -11.00
CA ILE A 295 18.16 0.84 -12.22
C ILE A 295 18.98 0.75 -13.53
N ASN A 296 20.27 1.07 -13.52
CA ASN A 296 21.11 1.02 -14.71
C ASN A 296 21.67 -0.40 -14.96
N ASN A 297 20.79 -1.35 -15.19
CA ASN A 297 21.12 -2.73 -15.53
C ASN A 297 20.41 -3.18 -16.81
N GLU A 298 20.88 -4.25 -17.45
CA GLU A 298 20.36 -4.71 -18.74
C GLU A 298 18.86 -5.06 -18.68
N ARG A 299 18.40 -5.66 -17.57
CA ARG A 299 16.99 -6.07 -17.39
C ARG A 299 16.07 -4.85 -17.32
N ALA A 300 16.40 -3.86 -16.47
CA ALA A 300 15.62 -2.64 -16.33
C ALA A 300 15.60 -1.81 -17.63
N ILE A 301 16.74 -1.70 -18.32
CA ILE A 301 16.84 -1.02 -19.61
C ILE A 301 15.93 -1.69 -20.65
N SER A 302 15.98 -3.01 -20.75
CA SER A 302 15.13 -3.78 -21.69
C SER A 302 13.66 -3.59 -21.34
N LEU A 303 13.28 -3.71 -20.05
CA LEU A 303 11.91 -3.49 -19.60
C LEU A 303 11.39 -2.10 -19.97
N ILE A 304 12.20 -1.04 -19.73
CA ILE A 304 11.82 0.34 -20.09
C ILE A 304 11.61 0.47 -21.59
N SER A 305 12.49 -0.13 -22.40
CA SER A 305 12.37 -0.12 -23.85
C SER A 305 11.11 -0.84 -24.34
N ASP A 306 10.81 -2.05 -23.81
CA ASP A 306 9.64 -2.84 -24.16
C ASP A 306 8.35 -2.11 -23.74
N ALA A 307 8.36 -1.52 -22.55
CA ALA A 307 7.24 -0.71 -22.07
C ALA A 307 7.01 0.52 -22.97
N GLN A 308 8.08 1.23 -23.38
CA GLN A 308 7.96 2.36 -24.32
C GLN A 308 7.37 1.93 -25.66
N ASP A 309 7.76 0.79 -26.20
CA ASP A 309 7.22 0.25 -27.46
C ASP A 309 5.71 0.00 -27.38
N PHE A 310 5.20 -0.39 -26.23
CA PHE A 310 3.78 -0.53 -26.00
C PHE A 310 3.09 0.79 -25.69
N LEU A 311 3.57 1.53 -24.68
CA LEU A 311 2.90 2.72 -24.14
C LEU A 311 2.82 3.87 -25.14
N GLN A 312 3.83 4.02 -26.02
CA GLN A 312 3.90 5.08 -27.01
C GLN A 312 3.28 4.72 -28.36
N ASN A 313 2.86 3.47 -28.54
CA ASN A 313 2.15 3.08 -29.74
C ASN A 313 0.70 3.63 -29.66
N PRO A 314 0.30 4.52 -30.59
CA PRO A 314 -1.04 5.12 -30.55
C PRO A 314 -2.19 4.12 -30.73
N GLN A 315 -1.87 2.89 -31.16
CA GLN A 315 -2.82 1.78 -31.34
C GLN A 315 -2.58 0.63 -30.32
N SER A 316 -1.94 0.91 -29.20
CA SER A 316 -1.75 -0.08 -28.14
C SER A 316 -3.00 -0.34 -27.30
N GLY A 317 -3.95 0.59 -27.33
CA GLY A 317 -5.07 0.60 -26.38
C GLY A 317 -4.68 1.11 -25.00
N PHE A 318 -3.51 1.77 -24.84
CA PHE A 318 -3.09 2.36 -23.57
C PHE A 318 -3.51 3.84 -23.47
N ILE A 319 -4.01 4.23 -22.29
CA ILE A 319 -4.17 5.63 -21.90
C ILE A 319 -3.59 5.90 -20.51
N SER A 320 -2.99 7.09 -20.35
CA SER A 320 -2.60 7.61 -19.05
C SER A 320 -3.64 8.62 -18.57
N ALA A 321 -4.21 8.40 -17.40
CA ALA A 321 -5.20 9.32 -16.83
C ALA A 321 -4.62 10.71 -16.55
N ASN A 322 -3.33 10.81 -16.22
CA ASN A 322 -2.66 12.09 -15.99
C ASN A 322 -2.58 12.98 -17.24
N ASP A 323 -2.66 12.41 -18.43
CA ASP A 323 -2.69 13.22 -19.66
C ASP A 323 -3.96 14.07 -19.72
N TYR A 324 -5.08 13.56 -19.17
CA TYR A 324 -6.34 14.29 -19.05
C TYR A 324 -6.33 15.26 -17.87
N PHE A 325 -5.80 14.85 -16.71
CA PHE A 325 -5.66 15.72 -15.54
C PHE A 325 -4.83 16.96 -15.86
N ASN A 326 -3.69 16.80 -16.49
CA ASN A 326 -2.78 17.90 -16.84
C ASN A 326 -3.38 18.90 -17.83
N VAL A 327 -4.38 18.49 -18.63
CA VAL A 327 -5.03 19.36 -19.62
C VAL A 327 -6.32 19.98 -19.09
N SER A 328 -7.13 19.22 -18.35
CA SER A 328 -8.49 19.63 -17.99
C SER A 328 -8.73 19.73 -16.49
N GLY A 329 -7.79 19.24 -15.65
CA GLY A 329 -7.96 19.18 -14.20
C GLY A 329 -8.99 18.13 -13.73
N VAL A 330 -9.44 17.22 -14.62
CA VAL A 330 -10.35 16.14 -14.25
C VAL A 330 -9.61 15.15 -13.35
N PRO A 331 -10.16 14.78 -12.18
CA PRO A 331 -9.55 13.77 -11.32
C PRO A 331 -9.25 12.47 -12.07
N VAL A 332 -8.13 11.85 -11.76
CA VAL A 332 -7.63 10.66 -12.48
C VAL A 332 -8.65 9.52 -12.46
N SER A 333 -9.27 9.28 -11.29
CA SER A 333 -10.33 8.28 -11.13
C SER A 333 -11.55 8.55 -12.02
N ASP A 334 -11.85 9.82 -12.29
CA ASP A 334 -12.99 10.23 -13.13
C ASP A 334 -12.73 10.06 -14.63
N VAL A 335 -11.49 9.72 -15.01
CA VAL A 335 -11.12 9.41 -16.40
C VAL A 335 -11.19 7.90 -16.66
N ILE A 336 -10.46 7.10 -15.89
CA ILE A 336 -10.24 5.67 -16.21
C ILE A 336 -11.26 4.74 -15.55
N VAL A 337 -11.76 5.07 -14.35
CA VAL A 337 -12.77 4.25 -13.67
C VAL A 337 -14.08 4.16 -14.46
N PRO A 338 -14.65 5.26 -15.03
CA PRO A 338 -15.84 5.16 -15.87
C PRO A 338 -15.65 4.30 -17.11
N GLU A 339 -14.48 4.31 -17.76
CA GLU A 339 -14.20 3.46 -18.92
C GLU A 339 -14.20 1.98 -18.53
N PHE A 340 -13.59 1.65 -17.36
CA PHE A 340 -13.58 0.29 -16.84
C PHE A 340 -15.00 -0.20 -16.50
N LYS A 341 -15.80 0.61 -15.81
CA LYS A 341 -17.18 0.29 -15.43
C LYS A 341 -18.13 0.16 -16.63
N ALA A 342 -17.80 0.79 -17.75
CA ALA A 342 -18.59 0.75 -18.97
C ALA A 342 -18.17 -0.37 -19.96
N ASP A 343 -17.38 -1.35 -19.51
CA ASP A 343 -16.81 -2.43 -20.34
C ASP A 343 -16.01 -1.93 -21.55
N ARG A 344 -15.37 -0.78 -21.41
CA ARG A 344 -14.50 -0.21 -22.45
C ARG A 344 -13.02 -0.28 -22.11
N LEU A 345 -12.65 -0.85 -20.97
CA LEU A 345 -11.27 -1.00 -20.54
C LEU A 345 -11.04 -2.43 -20.02
N LEU A 346 -10.01 -3.12 -20.56
CA LEU A 346 -9.69 -4.49 -20.16
C LEU A 346 -8.93 -4.53 -18.84
N PHE A 347 -7.83 -3.78 -18.72
CA PHE A 347 -6.98 -3.73 -17.53
C PHE A 347 -6.90 -2.32 -16.95
N LEU A 348 -7.18 -2.21 -15.66
CA LEU A 348 -7.06 -0.99 -14.87
C LEU A 348 -6.00 -1.21 -13.79
N MET A 349 -4.84 -0.54 -13.89
CA MET A 349 -3.82 -0.58 -12.83
C MET A 349 -4.02 0.62 -11.91
N GLU A 350 -4.32 0.35 -10.65
CA GLU A 350 -4.70 1.34 -9.66
C GLU A 350 -4.21 0.98 -8.25
N ALA A 351 -4.28 1.95 -7.32
CA ALA A 351 -4.08 1.69 -5.91
C ALA A 351 -5.33 1.08 -5.26
N VAL A 352 -5.16 0.23 -4.26
CA VAL A 352 -6.25 -0.39 -3.49
C VAL A 352 -7.23 0.66 -2.95
N LEU A 353 -6.78 1.87 -2.67
CA LEU A 353 -7.62 3.02 -2.34
C LEU A 353 -8.82 3.19 -3.27
N ASN A 354 -8.65 2.97 -4.58
CA ASN A 354 -9.68 3.20 -5.60
C ASN A 354 -10.56 1.97 -5.87
N LEU A 355 -10.26 0.84 -5.23
CA LEU A 355 -11.05 -0.39 -5.37
C LEU A 355 -12.53 -0.21 -5.00
N PRO A 356 -12.91 0.55 -3.95
CA PRO A 356 -14.30 0.83 -3.62
C PRO A 356 -15.09 1.52 -4.73
N LEU A 357 -14.44 2.22 -5.65
CA LEU A 357 -15.09 2.88 -6.79
C LEU A 357 -15.65 1.89 -7.82
N LEU A 358 -15.21 0.62 -7.76
CA LEU A 358 -15.65 -0.43 -8.68
C LEU A 358 -16.86 -1.25 -8.16
N ARG A 359 -17.30 -1.03 -6.92
CA ARG A 359 -18.31 -1.85 -6.23
C ARG A 359 -19.66 -1.91 -6.95
N ASP A 360 -20.04 -0.85 -7.65
CA ASP A 360 -21.31 -0.71 -8.38
C ASP A 360 -21.17 -1.02 -9.88
N MET A 361 -20.07 -1.66 -10.30
CA MET A 361 -19.90 -2.18 -11.64
C MET A 361 -20.94 -3.28 -11.91
N GLU A 362 -21.65 -3.20 -13.03
CA GLU A 362 -22.70 -4.17 -13.40
C GLU A 362 -22.11 -5.54 -13.73
N ASN A 363 -20.98 -5.53 -14.45
CA ASN A 363 -20.27 -6.73 -14.86
C ASN A 363 -19.17 -7.11 -13.88
N ASP A 364 -18.78 -8.39 -13.92
CA ASP A 364 -17.77 -8.93 -13.00
C ASP A 364 -16.36 -8.50 -13.42
N PHE A 365 -15.57 -8.14 -12.43
CA PHE A 365 -14.13 -7.93 -12.58
C PHE A 365 -13.36 -8.84 -11.64
N GLY A 366 -12.07 -9.00 -11.90
CA GLY A 366 -11.15 -9.68 -11.01
C GLY A 366 -9.96 -8.81 -10.67
N VAL A 367 -9.15 -9.29 -9.72
CA VAL A 367 -7.93 -8.63 -9.26
C VAL A 367 -6.73 -9.52 -9.52
N LEU A 368 -5.65 -8.93 -9.95
CA LEU A 368 -4.36 -9.60 -10.21
C LEU A 368 -3.23 -8.77 -9.58
N PRO A 369 -2.10 -9.39 -9.21
CA PRO A 369 -0.88 -8.65 -8.92
C PRO A 369 -0.37 -7.95 -10.17
N THR A 370 0.51 -6.97 -10.01
CA THR A 370 1.27 -6.38 -11.12
C THR A 370 2.00 -7.50 -11.86
N PRO A 371 1.96 -7.55 -13.21
CA PRO A 371 2.54 -8.65 -13.96
C PRO A 371 4.06 -8.70 -13.80
N LYS A 372 4.61 -9.92 -13.80
CA LYS A 372 6.06 -10.16 -13.86
C LYS A 372 6.62 -9.65 -15.18
N TYR A 373 7.91 -9.33 -15.24
CA TYR A 373 8.55 -9.02 -16.50
C TYR A 373 8.61 -10.24 -17.41
N ASP A 374 9.06 -11.39 -16.88
CA ASP A 374 9.19 -12.65 -17.59
C ASP A 374 8.80 -13.84 -16.70
N LYS A 375 8.75 -15.05 -17.29
CA LYS A 375 8.38 -16.28 -16.58
C LYS A 375 9.48 -16.77 -15.63
N GLU A 376 10.72 -16.41 -15.85
CA GLU A 376 11.88 -16.79 -15.06
C GLU A 376 11.93 -16.06 -13.72
N GLN A 377 11.21 -14.94 -13.59
CA GLN A 377 11.06 -14.22 -12.33
C GLN A 377 10.37 -15.11 -11.29
N GLU A 378 10.94 -15.23 -10.08
CA GLU A 378 10.44 -16.14 -9.05
C GLU A 378 9.06 -15.71 -8.52
N GLY A 379 8.88 -14.45 -8.13
CA GLY A 379 7.66 -13.95 -7.48
C GLY A 379 7.01 -12.78 -8.19
N TYR A 380 5.79 -12.46 -7.77
CA TYR A 380 5.14 -11.20 -8.08
C TYR A 380 5.59 -10.14 -7.09
N TYR A 381 5.58 -8.88 -7.51
CA TYR A 381 5.85 -7.74 -6.65
C TYR A 381 4.82 -6.65 -6.89
N SER A 382 4.44 -5.97 -5.80
CA SER A 382 3.45 -4.90 -5.82
C SER A 382 4.04 -3.62 -5.26
N ARG A 383 3.98 -2.54 -6.03
CA ARG A 383 4.53 -1.25 -5.62
C ARG A 383 3.71 -0.65 -4.48
N ILE A 384 4.40 -0.07 -3.51
CA ILE A 384 3.82 0.88 -2.55
C ILE A 384 4.12 2.29 -3.06
N GLY A 385 3.08 3.07 -3.35
CA GLY A 385 3.26 4.46 -3.77
C GLY A 385 3.75 5.34 -2.62
N GLY A 386 4.93 5.95 -2.75
CA GLY A 386 5.54 6.74 -1.69
C GLY A 386 4.72 7.96 -1.27
N TRP A 387 4.04 8.61 -2.21
CA TRP A 387 3.17 9.74 -1.92
C TRP A 387 1.94 9.37 -1.09
N SER A 388 1.34 8.23 -1.35
CA SER A 388 0.10 7.77 -0.68
C SER A 388 0.33 6.90 0.55
N CYS A 389 1.56 6.52 0.85
CA CYS A 389 1.90 5.66 1.97
C CYS A 389 2.17 6.48 3.24
N ASP A 390 1.32 6.36 4.25
CA ASP A 390 1.60 6.89 5.58
C ASP A 390 2.54 5.95 6.33
N THR A 391 3.50 6.55 7.03
CA THR A 391 4.50 5.86 7.86
C THR A 391 4.25 6.14 9.34
N ILE A 392 5.06 5.56 10.19
CA ILE A 392 5.07 5.79 11.63
C ILE A 392 6.50 6.18 12.02
N CYS A 393 6.65 7.28 12.73
CA CYS A 393 7.93 7.74 13.25
C CYS A 393 7.78 8.42 14.62
N ILE A 394 8.87 8.50 15.36
CA ILE A 394 8.96 9.16 16.66
C ILE A 394 9.84 10.40 16.51
N PRO A 395 9.35 11.60 16.84
CA PRO A 395 10.17 12.82 16.81
C PRO A 395 11.31 12.79 17.83
N GLN A 396 12.42 13.45 17.51
CA GLN A 396 13.61 13.49 18.35
C GLN A 396 13.38 14.16 19.72
N PHE A 397 12.39 15.05 19.86
CA PHE A 397 12.05 15.68 21.13
C PHE A 397 11.33 14.75 22.12
N VAL A 398 10.84 13.59 21.69
CA VAL A 398 10.21 12.61 22.56
C VAL A 398 11.30 11.85 23.31
N GLU A 399 11.37 12.01 24.64
CA GLU A 399 12.45 11.50 25.49
C GLU A 399 11.94 10.90 26.81
N GLY A 400 12.81 10.16 27.51
CA GLY A 400 12.52 9.63 28.83
C GLY A 400 11.27 8.75 28.90
N GLU A 401 10.38 9.00 29.86
CA GLU A 401 9.15 8.21 30.03
C GLU A 401 8.19 8.31 28.85
N ASP A 402 8.17 9.45 28.13
CA ASP A 402 7.34 9.63 26.94
C ASP A 402 7.84 8.73 25.78
N LEU A 403 9.16 8.60 25.62
CA LEU A 403 9.73 7.69 24.61
C LEU A 403 9.48 6.22 24.96
N GLU A 404 9.62 5.88 26.23
CA GLU A 404 9.31 4.54 26.74
C GLU A 404 7.83 4.18 26.46
N LEU A 405 6.91 5.09 26.80
CA LEU A 405 5.49 4.92 26.56
C LEU A 405 5.14 4.84 25.06
N ALA A 406 5.80 5.65 24.23
CA ALA A 406 5.61 5.62 22.78
C ALA A 406 5.89 4.23 22.20
N GLY A 407 7.02 3.60 22.57
CA GLY A 407 7.38 2.26 22.12
C GLY A 407 6.35 1.20 22.52
N TYR A 408 5.97 1.16 23.79
CA TYR A 408 4.96 0.22 24.29
C TYR A 408 3.60 0.39 23.60
N VAL A 409 3.14 1.62 23.40
CA VAL A 409 1.85 1.89 22.75
C VAL A 409 1.88 1.51 21.28
N LEU A 410 2.99 1.76 20.59
CA LEU A 410 3.14 1.40 19.18
C LEU A 410 3.08 -0.12 18.98
N ASP A 411 3.80 -0.91 19.77
CA ASP A 411 3.74 -2.38 19.67
C ASP A 411 2.36 -2.92 20.07
N ALA A 412 1.74 -2.38 21.11
CA ALA A 412 0.39 -2.79 21.49
C ALA A 412 -0.68 -2.46 20.43
N LEU A 413 -0.59 -1.28 19.81
CA LEU A 413 -1.45 -0.91 18.69
C LEU A 413 -1.21 -1.83 17.49
N GLY A 414 0.04 -2.18 17.20
CA GLY A 414 0.41 -3.11 16.13
C GLY A 414 -0.20 -4.50 16.34
N ALA A 415 0.04 -5.10 17.50
CA ALA A 415 -0.48 -6.41 17.86
C ALA A 415 -2.03 -6.48 17.82
N SER A 416 -2.68 -5.49 18.42
CA SER A 416 -4.15 -5.40 18.41
C SER A 416 -4.70 -5.15 17.01
N SER A 417 -4.01 -4.37 16.18
CA SER A 417 -4.41 -4.13 14.78
C SER A 417 -4.32 -5.41 13.95
N ARG A 418 -3.23 -6.17 14.09
CA ARG A 418 -3.04 -7.44 13.40
C ARG A 418 -4.17 -8.42 13.71
N ALA A 419 -4.56 -8.52 14.98
CA ALA A 419 -5.63 -9.42 15.42
C ALA A 419 -7.04 -8.98 14.97
N ASN A 420 -7.31 -7.68 14.94
CA ASN A 420 -8.67 -7.15 14.81
C ASN A 420 -8.87 -6.32 13.52
N LEU A 421 -8.11 -5.21 13.36
CA LEU A 421 -8.30 -4.26 12.27
C LEU A 421 -7.99 -4.87 10.90
N ASN A 422 -6.92 -5.67 10.80
CA ASN A 422 -6.54 -6.31 9.54
C ASN A 422 -7.65 -7.21 8.99
N ARG A 423 -8.25 -8.03 9.84
CA ARG A 423 -9.34 -8.89 9.42
C ARG A 423 -10.50 -8.08 8.82
N VAL A 424 -10.91 -7.01 9.50
CA VAL A 424 -12.01 -6.15 9.03
C VAL A 424 -11.60 -5.40 7.75
N TYR A 425 -10.36 -4.95 7.65
CA TYR A 425 -9.84 -4.31 6.44
C TYR A 425 -9.91 -5.27 5.24
N TYR A 426 -9.42 -6.51 5.41
CA TYR A 426 -9.53 -7.53 4.38
C TYR A 426 -10.99 -7.84 4.03
N GLU A 427 -11.85 -8.11 5.02
CA GLU A 427 -13.26 -8.40 4.80
C GLU A 427 -13.96 -7.26 4.05
N GLN A 428 -13.73 -5.99 4.40
CA GLN A 428 -14.33 -4.85 3.69
C GLN A 428 -13.76 -4.65 2.29
N THR A 429 -12.44 -4.69 2.14
CA THR A 429 -11.80 -4.61 0.83
C THR A 429 -12.33 -5.72 -0.08
N LEU A 430 -12.57 -6.88 0.50
CA LEU A 430 -13.13 -8.03 -0.15
C LEU A 430 -14.63 -7.89 -0.43
N GLN A 431 -15.43 -7.27 0.45
CA GLN A 431 -16.87 -7.04 0.22
C GLN A 431 -17.14 -6.14 -1.00
N TYR A 432 -16.20 -5.27 -1.37
CA TYR A 432 -16.32 -4.48 -2.59
C TYR A 432 -16.17 -5.33 -3.86
N GLN A 433 -15.61 -6.54 -3.73
CA GLN A 433 -15.36 -7.46 -4.85
C GLN A 433 -16.12 -8.77 -4.78
N ILE A 434 -16.40 -9.30 -3.55
CA ILE A 434 -16.46 -10.75 -3.30
C ILE A 434 -17.86 -11.31 -3.13
N SER A 435 -18.89 -10.62 -3.37
CA SER A 435 -20.11 -11.44 -3.55
C SER A 435 -19.97 -12.48 -4.67
N ARG A 436 -18.82 -12.54 -5.38
CA ARG A 436 -18.67 -13.25 -6.65
C ARG A 436 -17.37 -14.00 -6.94
N ASP A 437 -16.27 -13.86 -6.11
CA ASP A 437 -14.97 -14.43 -6.55
C ASP A 437 -13.93 -14.66 -5.43
N ASP A 438 -13.82 -15.92 -4.96
CA ASP A 438 -12.82 -16.36 -3.98
C ASP A 438 -11.37 -16.25 -4.52
N GLU A 439 -11.17 -16.27 -5.83
CA GLU A 439 -9.86 -16.19 -6.47
C GLU A 439 -9.22 -14.81 -6.31
N SER A 440 -10.00 -13.74 -6.40
CA SER A 440 -9.52 -12.37 -6.16
C SER A 440 -8.99 -12.18 -4.73
N MET A 441 -9.51 -12.93 -3.74
CA MET A 441 -8.99 -12.90 -2.36
C MET A 441 -7.53 -13.38 -2.32
N ARG A 442 -7.29 -14.53 -2.90
CA ARG A 442 -5.95 -15.12 -2.98
C ARG A 442 -4.96 -14.22 -3.73
N MET A 443 -5.44 -13.50 -4.75
CA MET A 443 -4.63 -12.49 -5.44
C MET A 443 -4.27 -11.30 -4.54
N LEU A 444 -5.20 -10.85 -3.69
CA LEU A 444 -4.91 -9.80 -2.72
C LEU A 444 -3.88 -10.22 -1.68
N ASP A 445 -3.90 -11.49 -1.25
CA ASP A 445 -2.85 -12.01 -0.36
C ASP A 445 -1.48 -11.91 -1.04
N ILE A 446 -1.34 -12.36 -2.29
CA ILE A 446 -0.11 -12.20 -3.08
C ILE A 446 0.31 -10.72 -3.17
N ILE A 447 -0.64 -9.82 -3.46
CA ILE A 447 -0.39 -8.38 -3.59
C ILE A 447 0.15 -7.79 -2.28
N PHE A 448 -0.48 -8.10 -1.15
CA PHE A 448 -0.08 -7.52 0.13
C PHE A 448 1.19 -8.13 0.72
N GLU A 449 1.47 -9.40 0.46
CA GLU A 449 2.69 -10.07 0.90
C GLU A 449 3.92 -9.66 0.07
N SER A 450 3.71 -9.27 -1.19
CA SER A 450 4.78 -8.95 -2.15
C SER A 450 5.09 -7.45 -2.27
N ARG A 451 4.68 -6.63 -1.31
CA ARG A 451 4.85 -5.18 -1.37
C ARG A 451 6.30 -4.74 -1.30
N ILE A 452 6.71 -3.89 -2.23
CA ILE A 452 8.05 -3.29 -2.25
C ILE A 452 7.98 -1.76 -2.37
N PRO A 453 8.71 -1.02 -1.54
CA PRO A 453 8.97 0.41 -1.72
C PRO A 453 10.18 0.63 -2.64
N ASP A 454 10.34 1.83 -3.17
CA ASP A 454 11.55 2.30 -3.84
C ASP A 454 12.19 3.46 -3.06
N MET A 455 13.45 3.31 -2.67
CA MET A 455 14.16 4.34 -1.90
C MET A 455 14.23 5.67 -2.66
N CYS A 456 14.48 5.63 -3.97
CA CYS A 456 14.61 6.85 -4.77
C CYS A 456 13.28 7.60 -4.89
N GLU A 457 12.14 6.90 -4.91
CA GLU A 457 10.82 7.50 -4.81
C GLU A 457 10.60 8.18 -3.46
N ILE A 458 10.99 7.51 -2.37
CA ILE A 458 10.75 7.95 -1.01
C ILE A 458 11.67 9.13 -0.64
N TYR A 459 12.97 8.99 -0.84
CA TYR A 459 13.97 10.01 -0.49
C TYR A 459 14.09 11.13 -1.53
N ARG A 460 13.61 10.91 -2.76
CA ARG A 460 13.57 11.90 -3.83
C ARG A 460 14.93 12.47 -4.21
N TRP A 461 16.00 11.67 -4.18
CA TRP A 461 17.34 12.10 -4.51
C TRP A 461 17.45 12.59 -5.96
N GLY A 462 17.85 13.82 -6.13
CA GLY A 462 18.04 14.47 -7.42
C GLY A 462 16.78 14.43 -8.29
N THR A 463 16.97 14.06 -9.55
CA THR A 463 15.87 13.96 -10.52
C THR A 463 15.68 12.53 -11.07
N MET A 464 16.31 11.52 -10.45
CA MET A 464 16.33 10.17 -11.02
C MET A 464 14.93 9.55 -11.07
N TYR A 465 14.15 9.66 -9.99
CA TYR A 465 12.78 9.16 -9.98
C TYR A 465 11.93 9.79 -11.10
N ASP A 466 11.97 11.14 -11.23
CA ASP A 466 11.21 11.85 -12.25
C ASP A 466 11.72 11.52 -13.68
N THR A 467 13.02 11.27 -13.81
CA THR A 467 13.62 10.79 -15.07
C THR A 467 13.05 9.43 -15.45
N VAL A 468 12.99 8.48 -14.53
CA VAL A 468 12.48 7.13 -14.78
C VAL A 468 10.98 7.14 -15.11
N ILE A 469 10.15 7.80 -14.29
CA ILE A 469 8.71 7.85 -14.57
C ILE A 469 8.40 8.60 -15.88
N GLY A 470 9.23 9.58 -16.24
CA GLY A 470 9.11 10.34 -17.50
C GLY A 470 9.37 9.51 -18.75
N MET A 471 9.98 8.32 -18.64
CA MET A 471 10.33 7.48 -19.81
C MET A 471 9.10 7.08 -20.63
N TYR A 472 7.89 6.99 -20.04
CA TYR A 472 6.69 6.63 -20.81
C TYR A 472 6.37 7.63 -21.96
N LYS A 473 6.87 8.86 -21.87
CA LYS A 473 6.75 9.90 -22.91
C LYS A 473 8.08 10.28 -23.59
N ALA A 474 9.20 9.82 -23.04
CA ALA A 474 10.52 10.14 -23.58
C ALA A 474 10.73 9.44 -24.94
N GLY A 475 11.64 9.98 -25.74
CA GLY A 475 12.02 9.32 -26.99
C GLY A 475 12.55 7.90 -26.74
N LYS A 476 12.30 7.00 -27.70
CA LYS A 476 12.81 5.64 -27.61
C LYS A 476 14.34 5.63 -27.45
N ASP A 477 14.85 4.65 -26.70
CA ASP A 477 16.28 4.44 -26.45
C ASP A 477 17.02 5.65 -25.81
N THR A 478 16.27 6.55 -25.13
CA THR A 478 16.86 7.73 -24.46
C THR A 478 17.18 7.50 -22.99
N PHE A 479 16.83 6.36 -22.42
CA PHE A 479 16.99 6.10 -20.99
C PHE A 479 18.46 6.25 -20.55
N SER A 480 19.42 5.60 -21.23
CA SER A 480 20.83 5.66 -20.83
C SER A 480 21.35 7.11 -20.78
N SER A 481 21.01 7.93 -21.78
CA SER A 481 21.43 9.34 -21.80
C SER A 481 20.72 10.20 -20.74
N ALA A 482 19.46 9.89 -20.42
CA ALA A 482 18.71 10.55 -19.36
C ALA A 482 19.24 10.15 -17.98
N TYR A 483 19.57 8.88 -17.79
CA TYR A 483 20.24 8.35 -16.60
C TYR A 483 21.58 9.05 -16.36
N GLU A 484 22.50 9.05 -17.36
CA GLU A 484 23.81 9.70 -17.26
C GLU A 484 23.71 11.19 -16.88
N LYS A 485 22.64 11.87 -17.30
CA LYS A 485 22.39 13.27 -16.93
C LYS A 485 21.89 13.42 -15.49
N ALA A 486 21.03 12.51 -15.00
CA ALA A 486 20.46 12.57 -13.67
C ALA A 486 21.40 12.02 -12.58
N GLU A 487 22.23 11.03 -12.93
CA GLU A 487 23.08 10.27 -12.00
C GLU A 487 23.96 11.16 -11.10
N PRO A 488 24.74 12.13 -11.60
CA PRO A 488 25.67 12.88 -10.75
C PRO A 488 24.97 13.67 -9.64
N GLY A 489 23.82 14.29 -9.93
CA GLY A 489 23.03 15.02 -8.94
C GLY A 489 22.41 14.07 -7.92
N THR A 490 21.90 12.95 -8.39
CA THR A 490 21.30 11.92 -7.52
C THR A 490 22.34 11.32 -6.56
N LEU A 491 23.51 10.94 -7.07
CA LEU A 491 24.58 10.41 -6.22
C LEU A 491 25.09 11.44 -5.20
N ALA A 492 25.14 12.72 -5.54
CA ALA A 492 25.54 13.76 -4.61
C ALA A 492 24.56 13.88 -3.42
N GLU A 493 23.25 13.85 -3.67
CA GLU A 493 22.24 13.90 -2.62
C GLU A 493 22.16 12.59 -1.81
N MET A 494 22.41 11.44 -2.44
CA MET A 494 22.56 10.16 -1.75
C MET A 494 23.75 10.19 -0.76
N GLU A 495 24.92 10.69 -1.21
CA GLU A 495 26.09 10.81 -0.34
C GLU A 495 25.86 11.78 0.81
N GLU A 496 25.17 12.92 0.57
CA GLU A 496 24.77 13.84 1.63
C GLU A 496 23.88 13.15 2.67
N THR A 497 22.89 12.37 2.23
CA THR A 497 22.02 11.55 3.09
C THR A 497 22.86 10.56 3.92
N ILE A 498 23.79 9.85 3.29
CA ILE A 498 24.68 8.90 3.97
C ILE A 498 25.51 9.59 5.06
N GLU A 499 26.09 10.74 4.79
CA GLU A 499 26.92 11.47 5.76
C GLU A 499 26.07 12.01 6.92
N ILE A 500 24.82 12.45 6.66
CA ILE A 500 23.89 12.85 7.72
C ILE A 500 23.61 11.65 8.63
N PHE A 501 23.25 10.49 8.09
CA PHE A 501 22.96 9.29 8.89
C PHE A 501 24.17 8.80 9.68
N LYS A 502 25.37 8.82 9.09
CA LYS A 502 26.62 8.55 9.82
C LYS A 502 26.86 9.52 10.98
N SER A 503 26.47 10.77 10.82
CA SER A 503 26.64 11.77 11.88
C SER A 503 25.63 11.55 13.03
N LEU A 504 24.38 11.21 12.69
CA LEU A 504 23.32 10.90 13.66
C LEU A 504 23.68 9.65 14.50
N GLN A 505 24.17 8.59 13.85
CA GLN A 505 24.62 7.36 14.56
C GLN A 505 25.76 7.59 15.55
N LYS A 506 26.61 8.60 15.35
CA LYS A 506 27.67 8.95 16.29
C LYS A 506 27.20 9.78 17.47
N SER A 507 26.01 10.38 17.36
CA SER A 507 25.45 11.28 18.35
C SER A 507 24.49 10.56 19.31
N ASN A 508 24.01 9.39 18.93
CA ASN A 508 23.22 8.44 19.72
C ASN A 508 24.15 7.41 20.40
#